data_91d79f4bc5ed1d2ff6c598441569251b
#
_entry.id   91d79f4bc5ed1d2ff6c598441569251b
#
_cell.length_a   1.000
_cell.length_b   1.000
_cell.length_c   1.000
_cell.angle_alpha   90.00
_cell.angle_beta   90.00
_cell.angle_gamma   90.00
#
_symmetry.space_group_name_H-M   'P 1'
#
loop_
_entity.id
_entity.type
_entity.pdbx_description
1 polymer ?
#
loop_
_entity_poly.entity_id
_entity_poly.type
_entity_poly.pdbx_seq_one_letter_code
_entity_poly.pdbx_strand_id
1 'polypeptide(L)' 'MKPVIWLIGGTSEGRALIKAMADLDVKLFVSVATEYGAELIEAQDNLTIMAERMDLAKMRQFLQEHKPTCVIDATH' A
#
# COMPACT_ATOMS: atom_id res chain seq x y z
N MET A 1 11.10 -11.26 11.69
CA MET A 1 10.97 -10.14 10.73
C MET A 1 9.64 -10.22 10.03
N LYS A 2 8.88 -9.12 9.99
CA LYS A 2 7.57 -9.12 9.34
C LYS A 2 7.73 -9.02 7.83
N PRO A 3 6.94 -9.76 7.05
CA PRO A 3 6.87 -9.51 5.62
C PRO A 3 6.41 -8.08 5.33
N VAL A 4 6.95 -7.49 4.28
CA VAL A 4 6.58 -6.15 3.82
C VAL A 4 5.79 -6.32 2.53
N ILE A 5 4.58 -5.80 2.50
CA ILE A 5 3.70 -5.87 1.34
C ILE A 5 3.45 -4.45 0.84
N TRP A 6 3.64 -4.23 -0.45
CA TRP A 6 3.33 -2.97 -1.09
C TRP A 6 2.12 -3.16 -2.00
N LEU A 7 1.04 -2.48 -1.67
CA LEU A 7 -0.19 -2.52 -2.47
C LEU A 7 -0.35 -1.19 -3.19
N ILE A 8 -0.47 -1.25 -4.50
CA ILE A 8 -0.76 -0.08 -5.32
C ILE A 8 -2.27 -0.03 -5.48
N GLY A 9 -2.90 0.89 -4.76
CA GLY A 9 -4.34 0.91 -4.57
C GLY A 9 -5.05 2.04 -5.29
N GLY A 10 -6.26 2.32 -4.83
CA GLY A 10 -7.14 3.33 -5.39
C GLY A 10 -8.48 2.75 -5.85
N THR A 11 -8.67 1.46 -5.69
CA THR A 11 -9.91 0.77 -6.07
C THR A 11 -10.60 0.17 -4.86
N SER A 12 -11.87 -0.21 -5.02
CA SER A 12 -12.62 -0.89 -3.98
C SER A 12 -12.05 -2.27 -3.66
N GLU A 13 -11.54 -2.99 -4.66
CA GLU A 13 -10.87 -4.27 -4.45
C GLU A 13 -9.62 -4.10 -3.60
N GLY A 14 -8.84 -3.06 -3.87
CA GLY A 14 -7.67 -2.74 -3.06
C GLY A 14 -8.03 -2.48 -1.61
N ARG A 15 -9.08 -1.71 -1.36
CA ARG A 15 -9.55 -1.44 -0.01
C ARG A 15 -10.03 -2.70 0.71
N ALA A 16 -10.70 -3.59 0.00
CA ALA A 16 -11.14 -4.87 0.56
C ALA A 16 -9.96 -5.75 0.95
N LEU A 17 -8.91 -5.78 0.13
CA LEU A 17 -7.68 -6.51 0.44
C LEU A 17 -6.98 -5.96 1.67
N ILE A 18 -6.89 -4.63 1.79
CA ILE A 18 -6.28 -3.97 2.95
C ILE A 18 -7.01 -4.39 4.22
N LYS A 19 -8.31 -4.32 4.20
CA LYS A 19 -9.14 -4.69 5.35
C LYS A 19 -8.98 -6.17 5.71
N ALA A 20 -8.92 -7.03 4.69
CA ALA A 20 -8.73 -8.47 4.92
C ALA A 20 -7.36 -8.78 5.53
N MET A 21 -6.36 -7.92 5.32
CA MET A 21 -5.02 -8.11 5.86
C MET A 21 -4.79 -7.44 7.22
N ALA A 22 -5.82 -6.83 7.80
CA ALA A 22 -5.69 -6.09 9.06
C ALA A 22 -5.18 -6.95 10.22
N ASP A 23 -5.54 -8.23 10.23
CA ASP A 23 -5.16 -9.15 11.30
C ASP A 23 -3.87 -9.90 11.04
N LEU A 24 -3.23 -9.66 9.89
CA LEU A 24 -1.98 -10.34 9.56
C LEU A 24 -0.78 -9.63 10.17
N ASP A 25 0.22 -10.42 10.56
CA ASP A 25 1.47 -9.88 11.08
C ASP A 25 2.41 -9.50 9.94
N VAL A 26 2.02 -8.46 9.21
CA VAL A 26 2.76 -7.94 8.07
C VAL A 26 2.85 -6.42 8.18
N LYS A 27 3.82 -5.85 7.50
CA LYS A 27 3.91 -4.40 7.34
C LYS A 27 3.36 -4.05 5.96
N LEU A 28 2.30 -3.28 5.94
CA LEU A 28 1.56 -2.99 4.72
C LEU A 28 1.76 -1.53 4.31
N PHE A 29 2.31 -1.32 3.12
CA PHE A 29 2.38 0.00 2.51
C PHE A 29 1.37 0.09 1.38
N VAL A 30 0.60 1.16 1.36
CA VAL A 30 -0.40 1.38 0.31
C VAL A 30 -0.14 2.70 -0.37
N SER A 31 0.04 2.67 -1.68
CA SER A 31 0.18 3.87 -2.51
C SER A 31 -1.15 4.17 -3.18
N VAL A 32 -1.61 5.42 -3.05
CA VAL A 32 -2.77 5.92 -3.78
C VAL A 32 -2.39 7.24 -4.44
N ALA A 33 -3.02 7.55 -5.56
CA ALA A 33 -2.63 8.72 -6.36
C ALA A 33 -3.10 10.04 -5.77
N THR A 34 -4.11 10.04 -4.90
CA THR A 34 -4.73 11.25 -4.39
C THR A 34 -5.00 11.16 -2.89
N GLU A 35 -5.13 12.31 -2.24
CA GLU A 35 -5.53 12.37 -0.84
C GLU A 35 -6.95 11.85 -0.64
N TYR A 36 -7.82 12.05 -1.61
CA TYR A 36 -9.18 11.52 -1.55
C TYR A 36 -9.16 9.97 -1.48
N GLY A 37 -8.32 9.34 -2.30
CA GLY A 37 -8.14 7.89 -2.24
C GLY A 37 -7.65 7.42 -0.88
N ALA A 38 -6.75 8.18 -0.27
CA ALA A 38 -6.26 7.87 1.08
C ALA A 38 -7.35 7.97 2.13
N GLU A 39 -8.23 8.97 2.03
CA GLU A 39 -9.33 9.17 2.96
C GLU A 39 -10.33 8.03 2.97
N LEU A 40 -10.46 7.30 1.87
CA LEU A 40 -11.38 6.17 1.77
C LEU A 40 -10.85 4.92 2.49
N ILE A 41 -9.60 4.93 2.91
CA ILE A 41 -8.96 3.78 3.57
C ILE A 41 -9.03 3.97 5.08
N GLU A 42 -9.58 2.98 5.78
CA GLU A 42 -9.63 3.01 7.24
C GLU A 42 -8.24 2.78 7.83
N ALA A 43 -7.93 3.51 8.88
CA ALA A 43 -6.66 3.36 9.58
C ALA A 43 -6.53 1.97 10.21
N GLN A 44 -5.34 1.38 10.12
CA GLN A 44 -5.02 0.10 10.74
C GLN A 44 -3.60 0.16 11.29
N ASP A 45 -3.32 -0.65 12.31
CA ASP A 45 -2.03 -0.64 12.99
C ASP A 45 -0.87 -1.03 12.08
N ASN A 46 -1.08 -1.94 11.13
CA ASN A 46 -0.03 -2.44 10.26
C ASN A 46 0.11 -1.66 8.94
N LEU A 47 -0.60 -0.53 8.80
CA LEU A 47 -0.76 0.17 7.53
C LEU A 47 -0.08 1.53 7.53
N THR A 48 0.68 1.79 6.47
CA THR A 48 1.19 3.12 6.13
C THR A 48 0.64 3.51 4.77
N ILE A 49 -0.02 4.65 4.69
CA ILE A 49 -0.64 5.14 3.45
C ILE A 49 0.25 6.23 2.85
N MET A 50 0.52 6.12 1.55
CA MET A 50 1.28 7.11 0.80
C MET A 50 0.37 7.73 -0.26
N ALA A 51 -0.07 8.97 -0.03
CA ALA A 51 -1.03 9.66 -0.89
C ALA A 51 -0.29 10.56 -1.89
N GLU A 52 0.45 9.94 -2.79
CA GLU A 52 1.13 10.68 -3.85
C GLU A 52 1.28 9.82 -5.09
N ARG A 53 1.27 10.48 -6.24
CA ARG A 53 1.54 9.78 -7.49
C ARG A 53 3.03 9.51 -7.59
N MET A 54 3.41 8.25 -7.71
CA MET A 54 4.80 7.84 -7.78
C MET A 54 5.24 7.65 -9.22
N ASP A 55 6.31 8.34 -9.61
CA ASP A 55 6.96 8.10 -10.90
C ASP A 55 7.91 6.90 -10.76
N LEU A 56 8.53 6.53 -11.87
CA LEU A 56 9.42 5.36 -11.89
C LEU A 56 10.60 5.51 -10.91
N ALA A 57 11.17 6.70 -10.81
CA ALA A 57 12.30 6.94 -9.92
C ALA A 57 11.89 6.76 -8.45
N LYS A 58 10.73 7.27 -8.06
CA LYS A 58 10.20 7.10 -6.70
C LYS A 58 9.88 5.65 -6.39
N MET A 59 9.31 4.92 -7.36
CA MET A 59 9.03 3.50 -7.20
C MET A 59 10.31 2.70 -6.96
N ARG A 60 11.37 2.99 -7.73
CA ARG A 60 12.67 2.34 -7.54
C ARG A 60 13.25 2.63 -6.17
N GLN A 61 13.17 3.89 -5.75
CA GLN A 61 13.66 4.30 -4.43
C GLN A 61 12.90 3.56 -3.32
N PHE A 62 11.59 3.46 -3.44
CA PHE A 62 10.76 2.74 -2.48
C PHE A 62 11.18 1.27 -2.39
N LEU A 63 11.37 0.62 -3.53
CA LEU A 63 11.79 -0.78 -3.58
C LEU A 63 13.14 -0.99 -2.91
N GLN A 64 14.07 -0.06 -3.08
CA GLN A 64 15.39 -0.16 -2.47
C GLN A 64 15.36 0.09 -0.96
N GLU A 65 14.54 1.02 -0.51
CA GLU A 65 14.46 1.39 0.91
C GLU A 65 13.69 0.37 1.73
N HIS A 66 12.58 -0.13 1.22
CA HIS A 66 11.65 -0.95 1.98
C HIS A 66 11.70 -2.42 1.62
N LYS A 67 12.24 -2.77 0.48
CA LYS A 67 12.43 -4.16 0.01
C LYS A 67 11.19 -5.03 0.24
N PRO A 68 10.05 -4.68 -0.37
CA PRO A 68 8.83 -5.44 -0.14
C PRO A 68 8.97 -6.88 -0.61
N THR A 69 8.42 -7.78 0.17
CA THR A 69 8.38 -9.20 -0.16
C THR A 69 7.40 -9.47 -1.31
N CYS A 70 6.36 -8.66 -1.39
CA CYS A 70 5.28 -8.83 -2.37
C CYS A 70 4.76 -7.47 -2.79
N VAL A 71 4.47 -7.32 -4.07
CA VAL A 71 3.83 -6.11 -4.62
C VAL A 71 2.51 -6.53 -5.25
N ILE A 72 1.43 -5.89 -4.83
CA ILE A 72 0.09 -6.16 -5.33
C ILE A 72 -0.40 -4.93 -6.09
N ASP A 73 -0.71 -5.11 -7.36
CA ASP A 73 -1.26 -4.05 -8.20
C ASP A 73 -2.78 -4.19 -8.26
N ALA A 74 -3.48 -3.26 -7.61
CA ALA A 74 -4.94 -3.25 -7.55
C ALA A 74 -5.49 -1.94 -8.13
N THR A 75 -5.00 -1.55 -9.31
CA THR A 75 -5.26 -0.23 -9.88
C THR A 75 -6.33 -0.18 -10.96
N HIS A 76 -6.95 -1.26 -11.34
CA HIS A 76 -7.93 -1.15 -12.43
C HIS A 76 -9.36 -0.93 -12.08
#